data_0df40edbeb37a51d7834d0a49245f49e
#
_entry.id   0df40edbeb37a51d7834d0a49245f49e
#
_cell.length_a   1.000
_cell.length_b   1.000
_cell.length_c   1.000
_cell.angle_alpha   90.00
_cell.angle_beta   90.00
_cell.angle_gamma   90.00
#
_symmetry.space_group_name_H-M   'P 1'
#
loop_
_entity.id
_entity.type
_entity.pdbx_description
1 polymer ?
#
loop_
_entity_poly.entity_id
_entity_poly.type
_entity_poly.pdbx_seq_one_letter_code
_entity_poly.pdbx_strand_id
1 'polypeptide(L)' 'MVECPVCGADIEVGELELHQIIECPVCGAELEVVGLDPVVLEEVPEVEEDWGE' A
#
# COMPACT_ATOMS: atom_id res chain seq x y z
N MET A 1 -13.08 -3.46 0.05
CA MET A 1 -12.40 -2.59 -0.90
C MET A 1 -11.70 -1.47 -0.18
N VAL A 2 -10.57 -1.10 -0.66
CA VAL A 2 -9.82 0.01 -0.08
C VAL A 2 -9.52 1.01 -1.17
N GLU A 3 -9.18 2.21 -0.73
CA GLU A 3 -8.89 3.29 -1.67
C GLU A 3 -7.41 3.58 -1.65
N CYS A 4 -6.84 3.72 -2.83
CA CYS A 4 -5.41 4.02 -2.94
C CYS A 4 -5.18 5.44 -2.44
N PRO A 5 -4.25 5.64 -1.49
CA PRO A 5 -3.97 6.99 -1.01
C PRO A 5 -3.15 7.83 -1.97
N VAL A 6 -2.69 7.23 -3.06
CA VAL A 6 -1.87 7.95 -4.02
C VAL A 6 -2.71 8.44 -5.18
N CYS A 7 -3.43 7.52 -5.83
CA CYS A 7 -4.21 7.91 -7.00
C CYS A 7 -5.71 7.95 -6.73
N GLY A 8 -6.15 7.44 -5.60
CA GLY A 8 -7.56 7.48 -5.25
C GLY A 8 -8.40 6.42 -5.91
N ALA A 9 -7.77 5.43 -6.52
CA ALA A 9 -8.53 4.38 -7.19
C ALA A 9 -8.99 3.34 -6.18
N ASP A 10 -10.09 2.68 -6.51
CA ASP A 10 -10.58 1.59 -5.69
C ASP A 10 -9.75 0.36 -5.91
N ILE A 11 -9.30 -0.25 -4.83
CA ILE A 11 -8.51 -1.45 -4.89
C ILE A 11 -9.33 -2.58 -4.29
N GLU A 12 -9.51 -3.62 -5.07
CA GLU A 12 -10.23 -4.77 -4.59
C GLU A 12 -9.24 -5.73 -3.97
N VAL A 13 -9.36 -5.92 -2.67
CA VAL A 13 -8.45 -6.81 -1.96
C VAL A 13 -9.27 -7.85 -1.23
N GLY A 14 -8.68 -8.99 -1.04
CA GLY A 14 -9.35 -10.02 -0.26
C GLY A 14 -8.95 -9.90 1.19
N GLU A 15 -8.04 -10.74 1.60
CA GLU A 15 -7.58 -10.75 2.98
C GLU A 15 -6.33 -9.93 3.11
N LEU A 16 -6.33 -9.01 4.04
CA LEU A 16 -5.16 -8.19 4.32
C LEU A 16 -4.67 -8.48 5.72
N GLU A 17 -3.39 -8.23 5.91
CA GLU A 17 -2.78 -8.40 7.21
C GLU A 17 -2.04 -7.14 7.57
N LEU A 18 -1.87 -6.93 8.86
CA LEU A 18 -1.12 -5.78 9.33
C LEU A 18 0.31 -5.87 8.83
N HIS A 19 0.82 -4.74 8.36
CA HIS A 19 2.19 -4.63 7.83
C HIS A 19 2.37 -5.38 6.52
N GLN A 20 1.28 -5.70 5.84
CA GLN A 20 1.38 -6.33 4.54
C GLN A 20 1.58 -5.26 3.48
N ILE A 21 2.40 -5.56 2.49
CA ILE A 21 2.65 -4.64 1.39
C ILE A 21 1.84 -5.10 0.20
N ILE A 22 1.07 -4.18 -0.35
CA ILE A 22 0.30 -4.45 -1.56
C ILE A 22 0.68 -3.41 -2.60
N GLU A 23 0.32 -3.71 -3.83
CA GLU A 23 0.63 -2.82 -4.93
C GLU A 23 -0.67 -2.35 -5.56
N CYS A 24 -0.77 -1.05 -5.80
CA CYS A 24 -1.93 -0.50 -6.47
C CYS A 24 -1.91 -0.90 -7.94
N PRO A 25 -3.00 -1.50 -8.45
CA PRO A 25 -3.01 -1.92 -9.84
C PRO A 25 -3.20 -0.76 -10.82
N VAL A 26 -3.49 0.43 -10.32
CA VAL A 26 -3.75 1.56 -11.19
C VAL A 26 -2.51 2.43 -11.33
N CYS A 27 -1.94 2.87 -10.21
CA CYS A 27 -0.77 3.73 -10.27
C CYS A 27 0.52 2.98 -9.98
N GLY A 28 0.43 1.76 -9.48
CA GLY A 28 1.61 0.96 -9.21
C GLY A 28 2.35 1.33 -7.95
N ALA A 29 1.73 2.11 -7.08
CA ALA A 29 2.38 2.49 -5.83
C ALA A 29 2.35 1.34 -4.84
N GLU A 30 3.39 1.23 -4.06
CA GLU A 30 3.44 0.24 -3.00
C GLU A 30 2.78 0.82 -1.77
N LEU A 31 1.92 0.04 -1.15
CA LEU A 31 1.14 0.49 -0.01
C LEU A 31 1.32 -0.51 1.12
N GLU A 32 1.40 0.02 2.32
CA GLU A 32 1.53 -0.81 3.50
C GLU A 32 0.25 -0.74 4.32
N VAL A 33 -0.21 -1.90 4.77
CA VAL A 33 -1.39 -1.98 5.62
C VAL A 33 -0.98 -1.61 7.03
N VAL A 34 -1.42 -0.45 7.49
CA VAL A 34 -1.08 0.01 8.83
C VAL A 34 -2.25 -0.14 9.79
N GLY A 35 -3.42 -0.50 9.29
CA GLY A 35 -4.58 -0.74 10.13
C GLY A 35 -5.52 -1.67 9.42
N LEU A 36 -6.25 -2.48 10.18
CA LEU A 36 -7.13 -3.47 9.59
C LEU A 36 -8.61 -3.20 9.84
N ASP A 37 -8.94 -2.43 10.85
CA ASP A 37 -10.33 -2.22 11.18
C ASP A 37 -10.53 -0.80 11.64
N PRO A 38 -10.77 0.10 10.72
CA PRO A 38 -10.87 -0.09 9.28
C PRO A 38 -9.50 -0.28 8.63
N VAL A 39 -9.53 -0.71 7.38
CA VAL A 39 -8.30 -0.90 6.65
C VAL A 39 -7.71 0.45 6.30
N VAL A 40 -6.48 0.66 6.71
CA VAL A 40 -5.76 1.91 6.44
C VAL A 40 -4.49 1.57 5.71
N LEU A 41 -4.27 2.26 4.60
CA LEU A 41 -3.08 2.06 3.79
C LEU A 41 -2.22 3.29 3.82
N GLU A 42 -0.92 3.09 3.73
CA GLU A 42 0.03 4.18 3.71
C GLU A 42 0.97 3.98 2.54
N GLU A 43 1.34 5.07 1.90
CA GLU A 43 2.26 4.99 0.79
C GLU A 43 3.64 4.64 1.30
N VAL A 44 4.25 3.62 0.70
CA VAL A 44 5.59 3.21 1.05
C VAL A 44 6.52 3.76 -0.01
N PRO A 45 7.50 4.56 0.37
CA PRO A 45 8.41 5.09 -0.64
C PRO A 45 9.26 3.97 -1.22
N GLU A 46 9.48 4.06 -2.49
CA GLU A 46 10.28 3.09 -3.16
C GLU A 46 11.72 3.46 -2.99
N VAL A 47 12.35 3.05 -1.92
CA VAL A 47 13.70 3.45 -1.60
C VAL A 47 14.61 2.32 -1.93
N GLU A 48 15.56 2.66 -2.64
CA GLU A 48 16.54 1.69 -2.81
C GLU A 48 17.63 1.88 -1.95
N GLU A 49 17.95 1.91 -1.44
CA GLU A 49 18.80 2.12 -0.80
C GLU A 49 19.77 1.82 -0.82
N ASP A 50 20.35 2.06 -0.94
CA ASP A 50 21.12 1.86 -0.97
C ASP A 50 21.83 2.36 -0.53
N TRP A 51 22.30 2.48 -0.26
CA TRP A 51 22.99 2.78 0.13
C TRP A 51 23.85 2.65 0.35
N GLY A 52 24.12 2.53 0.29
CA GLY A 52 24.86 2.32 0.49
C GLY A 52 25.57 2.42 0.69
N GLU A 53 25.85 2.50 0.79
CA GLU A 53 26.56 2.43 0.97
C GLU A 53 27.02 2.36 1.06
#